data_89d6ea204380f20a3e147768cbed819a
#
_entry.id   89d6ea204380f20a3e147768cbed819a
#
_cell.length_a   1.000
_cell.length_b   1.000
_cell.length_c   1.000
_cell.angle_alpha   90.00
_cell.angle_beta   90.00
_cell.angle_gamma   90.00
#
_symmetry.space_group_name_H-M   'P 1'
#
loop_
_entity.id
_entity.type
_entity.pdbx_description
1 polymer ?
#
loop_
_entity_poly.entity_id
_entity_poly.type
_entity_poly.pdbx_seq_one_letter_code
_entity_poly.pdbx_strand_id
1 'polypeptide(L)'
;MSVVAFLAICGIAVSSLSLQHHYATSKTAYCEIGETFNCDIVNRSEYSSILGIPVALIGMLGYAAIVGMATVYRERRETPTILFAAATAGLAFALYLTYIEARVLGVWCILCLTSLVLIATTAVLSAVIWWKRDRIQYTNDE
;
A
#
# COMPACT_ATOMS: atom_id res chain seq x y z
N MET A 1 12.22 12.00 -0.84
CA MET A 1 10.78 12.32 -0.94
C MET A 1 10.22 12.01 -2.32
N SER A 2 10.86 12.42 -3.42
CA SER A 2 10.36 12.17 -4.80
C SER A 2 10.15 10.68 -5.12
N VAL A 3 11.07 9.81 -4.67
CA VAL A 3 10.94 8.35 -4.85
C VAL A 3 9.72 7.80 -4.09
N VAL A 4 9.49 8.26 -2.86
CA VAL A 4 8.33 7.88 -2.05
C VAL A 4 7.03 8.30 -2.74
N ALA A 5 6.97 9.53 -3.27
CA ALA A 5 5.82 10.01 -4.02
C ALA A 5 5.57 9.15 -5.28
N PHE A 6 6.63 8.81 -6.03
CA PHE A 6 6.52 7.95 -7.21
C PHE A 6 5.98 6.55 -6.87
N LEU A 7 6.52 5.92 -5.83
CA LEU A 7 6.04 4.60 -5.37
C LEU A 7 4.57 4.65 -4.93
N ALA A 8 4.18 5.72 -4.24
CA ALA A 8 2.80 5.89 -3.81
C ALA A 8 1.85 6.14 -5.00
N ILE A 9 2.28 6.84 -6.06
CA ILE A 9 1.51 6.97 -7.30
C ILE A 9 1.33 5.61 -7.97
N CYS A 10 2.37 4.78 -8.04
CA CYS A 10 2.25 3.39 -8.50
C CYS A 10 1.27 2.59 -7.64
N GLY A 11 1.29 2.79 -6.32
CA GLY A 11 0.35 2.17 -5.39
C GLY A 11 -1.11 2.59 -5.65
N ILE A 12 -1.36 3.86 -5.99
CA ILE A 12 -2.69 4.33 -6.40
C ILE A 12 -3.15 3.60 -7.68
N ALA A 13 -2.27 3.47 -8.67
CA ALA A 13 -2.59 2.77 -9.93
C ALA A 13 -2.95 1.29 -9.67
N VAL A 14 -2.14 0.58 -8.88
CA VAL A 14 -2.41 -0.83 -8.51
C VAL A 14 -3.72 -0.96 -7.73
N SER A 15 -3.98 -0.07 -6.76
CA SER A 15 -5.22 -0.07 -5.99
C SER A 15 -6.44 0.24 -6.86
N SER A 16 -6.30 1.12 -7.86
CA SER A 16 -7.37 1.42 -8.83
C SER A 16 -7.71 0.22 -9.70
N LEU A 17 -6.69 -0.55 -10.15
CA LEU A 17 -6.90 -1.80 -10.87
C LEU A 17 -7.59 -2.85 -9.99
N SER A 18 -7.19 -3.00 -8.73
CA SER A 18 -7.86 -3.88 -7.75
C SER A 18 -9.33 -3.48 -7.56
N LEU A 19 -9.62 -2.18 -7.48
CA LEU A 19 -10.99 -1.67 -7.34
C LEU A 19 -11.82 -1.98 -8.59
N GLN A 20 -11.24 -1.88 -9.79
CA GLN A 20 -11.90 -2.31 -11.02
C GLN A 20 -12.29 -3.79 -10.96
N HIS A 21 -11.38 -4.67 -10.49
CA HIS A 21 -11.67 -6.10 -10.33
C HIS A 21 -12.79 -6.37 -9.32
N HIS A 22 -12.91 -5.56 -8.27
CA HIS A 22 -13.97 -5.68 -7.28
C HIS A 22 -15.36 -5.46 -7.92
N TYR A 23 -15.50 -4.52 -8.85
CA TYR A 23 -16.75 -4.18 -9.52
C TYR A 23 -16.94 -4.80 -10.91
N ALA A 24 -15.90 -5.39 -11.50
CA ALA A 24 -15.98 -5.98 -12.83
C ALA A 24 -16.90 -7.19 -12.87
N THR A 25 -17.74 -7.28 -13.89
CA THR A 25 -18.63 -8.42 -14.14
C THR A 25 -17.99 -9.50 -15.01
N SER A 26 -16.87 -9.19 -15.68
CA SER A 26 -16.13 -10.10 -16.56
C SER A 26 -14.82 -10.53 -15.94
N LYS A 27 -14.43 -11.78 -16.19
CA LYS A 27 -13.12 -12.31 -15.83
C LYS A 27 -12.02 -11.64 -16.64
N THR A 28 -10.95 -11.25 -15.98
CA THR A 28 -9.80 -10.59 -16.64
C THR A 28 -8.65 -11.58 -16.82
N ALA A 29 -8.35 -11.87 -18.09
CA ALA A 29 -7.38 -12.90 -18.48
C ALA A 29 -5.94 -12.66 -17.97
N TYR A 30 -5.56 -11.41 -17.63
CA TYR A 30 -4.20 -11.12 -17.15
C TYR A 30 -4.01 -11.36 -15.65
N CYS A 31 -5.06 -11.63 -14.91
CA CYS A 31 -5.00 -11.88 -13.46
C CYS A 31 -5.35 -13.33 -13.09
N GLU A 32 -5.71 -14.15 -14.06
CA GLU A 32 -5.90 -15.60 -13.92
C GLU A 32 -4.70 -16.34 -14.52
N ILE A 33 -3.68 -16.60 -13.70
CA ILE A 33 -2.49 -17.37 -14.11
C ILE A 33 -2.52 -18.70 -13.37
N GLY A 34 -3.17 -19.71 -13.98
CA GLY A 34 -3.35 -21.02 -13.39
C GLY A 34 -4.32 -21.05 -12.22
N GLU A 35 -4.34 -22.15 -11.48
CA GLU A 35 -5.24 -22.34 -10.33
C GLU A 35 -4.80 -21.58 -9.07
N THR A 36 -3.55 -21.12 -9.03
CA THR A 36 -2.93 -20.52 -7.85
C THR A 36 -3.11 -19.01 -7.77
N PHE A 37 -3.17 -18.32 -8.93
CA PHE A 37 -3.33 -16.86 -9.00
C PHE A 37 -4.69 -16.49 -9.54
N ASN A 38 -5.52 -15.87 -8.70
CA ASN A 38 -6.84 -15.41 -9.08
C ASN A 38 -7.23 -14.14 -8.33
N CYS A 39 -7.05 -12.99 -8.99
CA CYS A 39 -7.39 -11.70 -8.39
C CYS A 39 -8.90 -11.51 -8.19
N ASP A 40 -9.73 -12.14 -9.03
CA ASP A 40 -11.18 -11.99 -8.95
C ASP A 40 -11.73 -12.64 -7.67
N ILE A 41 -11.23 -13.82 -7.29
CA ILE A 41 -11.63 -14.50 -6.05
C ILE A 41 -11.24 -13.64 -4.84
N VAL A 42 -10.02 -13.10 -4.84
CA VAL A 42 -9.52 -12.28 -3.72
C VAL A 42 -10.30 -10.97 -3.61
N ASN A 43 -10.45 -10.23 -4.72
CA ASN A 43 -11.11 -8.92 -4.72
C ASN A 43 -12.63 -8.98 -4.56
N ARG A 44 -13.26 -10.15 -4.69
CA ARG A 44 -14.70 -10.36 -4.46
C ARG A 44 -15.00 -11.15 -3.19
N SER A 45 -13.99 -11.53 -2.43
CA SER A 45 -14.18 -12.23 -1.14
C SER A 45 -14.82 -11.29 -0.11
N GLU A 46 -15.42 -11.86 0.93
CA GLU A 46 -15.94 -11.08 2.07
C GLU A 46 -14.83 -10.25 2.75
N TYR A 47 -13.59 -10.70 2.67
CA TYR A 47 -12.43 -10.01 3.22
C TYR A 47 -11.95 -8.83 2.35
N SER A 48 -12.45 -8.70 1.12
CA SER A 48 -12.14 -7.58 0.22
C SER A 48 -12.90 -6.30 0.55
N SER A 49 -13.81 -6.35 1.53
CA SER A 49 -14.55 -5.18 2.00
C SER A 49 -14.61 -5.14 3.52
N ILE A 50 -14.44 -3.96 4.09
CA ILE A 50 -14.56 -3.67 5.52
C ILE A 50 -15.73 -2.72 5.70
N LEU A 51 -16.79 -3.14 6.40
CA LEU A 51 -18.01 -2.33 6.60
C LEU A 51 -18.66 -1.88 5.27
N GLY A 52 -18.55 -2.70 4.22
CA GLY A 52 -19.05 -2.37 2.88
C GLY A 52 -18.15 -1.46 2.03
N ILE A 53 -16.99 -1.08 2.54
CA ILE A 53 -16.00 -0.28 1.80
C ILE A 53 -14.94 -1.22 1.23
N PRO A 54 -14.70 -1.21 -0.10
CA PRO A 54 -13.65 -2.02 -0.71
C PRO A 54 -12.27 -1.68 -0.15
N VAL A 55 -11.50 -2.70 0.24
CA VAL A 55 -10.14 -2.54 0.76
C VAL A 55 -9.23 -1.82 -0.24
N ALA A 56 -9.44 -2.05 -1.54
CA ALA A 56 -8.73 -1.34 -2.60
C ALA A 56 -8.95 0.19 -2.55
N LEU A 57 -10.15 0.64 -2.18
CA LEU A 57 -10.43 2.07 -1.98
C LEU A 57 -9.66 2.63 -0.78
N ILE A 58 -9.61 1.89 0.32
CA ILE A 58 -8.83 2.26 1.50
C ILE A 58 -7.34 2.37 1.14
N GLY A 59 -6.82 1.42 0.38
CA GLY A 59 -5.45 1.44 -0.13
C GLY A 59 -5.17 2.67 -1.01
N MET A 60 -6.08 2.99 -1.92
CA MET A 60 -5.96 4.17 -2.80
C MET A 60 -5.90 5.47 -1.99
N LEU A 61 -6.76 5.63 -1.00
CA LEU A 61 -6.76 6.80 -0.10
C LEU A 61 -5.50 6.88 0.76
N GLY A 62 -5.01 5.73 1.24
CA GLY A 62 -3.75 5.64 1.98
C GLY A 62 -2.56 6.09 1.14
N TYR A 63 -2.44 5.60 -0.09
CA TYR A 63 -1.38 6.05 -1.01
C TYR A 63 -1.53 7.51 -1.41
N ALA A 64 -2.74 8.02 -1.61
CA ALA A 64 -2.99 9.44 -1.88
C ALA A 64 -2.54 10.34 -0.72
N ALA A 65 -2.78 9.93 0.53
CA ALA A 65 -2.28 10.62 1.71
C ALA A 65 -0.74 10.62 1.75
N ILE A 66 -0.09 9.51 1.43
CA ILE A 66 1.38 9.41 1.32
C ILE A 66 1.92 10.38 0.25
N VAL A 67 1.29 10.45 -0.92
CA VAL A 67 1.66 11.42 -1.98
C VAL A 67 1.54 12.85 -1.47
N GLY A 68 0.43 13.20 -0.83
CA GLY A 68 0.20 14.53 -0.26
C GLY A 68 1.27 14.90 0.76
N MET A 69 1.61 13.99 1.67
CA MET A 69 2.68 14.20 2.65
C MET A 69 4.06 14.34 2.01
N ALA A 70 4.37 13.51 1.01
CA ALA A 70 5.67 13.50 0.36
C ALA A 70 5.89 14.70 -0.59
N THR A 71 4.82 15.36 -1.05
CA THR A 71 4.88 16.50 -2.00
C THR A 71 4.57 17.82 -1.32
N VAL A 72 3.37 17.98 -0.76
CA VAL A 72 2.87 19.25 -0.22
C VAL A 72 3.49 19.56 1.16
N TYR A 73 3.60 18.56 2.02
CA TYR A 73 4.07 18.73 3.41
C TYR A 73 5.53 18.32 3.60
N ARG A 74 6.30 18.14 2.51
CA ARG A 74 7.68 17.62 2.57
C ARG A 74 8.64 18.43 3.44
N GLU A 75 8.40 19.71 3.65
CA GLU A 75 9.27 20.61 4.43
C GLU A 75 8.90 20.71 5.91
N ARG A 76 7.73 20.18 6.28
CA ARG A 76 7.33 20.17 7.68
C ARG A 76 8.17 19.21 8.51
N ARG A 77 8.49 19.62 9.73
CA ARG A 77 9.37 18.89 10.66
C ARG A 77 8.81 17.51 11.03
N GLU A 78 7.50 17.40 11.14
CA GLU A 78 6.78 16.19 11.57
C GLU A 78 6.52 15.19 10.43
N THR A 79 6.64 15.62 9.18
CA THR A 79 6.30 14.80 7.99
C THR A 79 7.03 13.46 7.94
N PRO A 80 8.34 13.35 8.22
CA PRO A 80 9.01 12.04 8.19
C PRO A 80 8.46 11.05 9.19
N THR A 81 8.09 11.51 10.39
CA THR A 81 7.53 10.67 11.45
C THR A 81 6.13 10.19 11.09
N ILE A 82 5.27 11.09 10.61
CA ILE A 82 3.91 10.75 10.19
C ILE A 82 3.93 9.84 8.96
N LEU A 83 4.84 10.11 8.02
CA LEU A 83 5.02 9.29 6.82
C LEU A 83 5.47 7.87 7.17
N PHE A 84 6.42 7.73 8.08
CA PHE A 84 6.89 6.43 8.58
C PHE A 84 5.76 5.68 9.29
N ALA A 85 5.01 6.34 10.17
CA ALA A 85 3.89 5.73 10.87
C ALA A 85 2.78 5.28 9.90
N ALA A 86 2.42 6.11 8.93
CA ALA A 86 1.42 5.79 7.92
C ALA A 86 1.86 4.62 7.03
N ALA A 87 3.11 4.62 6.57
CA ALA A 87 3.65 3.53 5.74
C ALA A 87 3.74 2.21 6.52
N THR A 88 4.10 2.27 7.81
CA THR A 88 4.17 1.08 8.68
C THR A 88 2.77 0.52 8.94
N ALA A 89 1.78 1.36 9.21
CA ALA A 89 0.40 0.94 9.38
C ALA A 89 -0.15 0.31 8.08
N GLY A 90 0.13 0.90 6.92
CA GLY A 90 -0.24 0.35 5.62
C GLY A 90 0.44 -0.99 5.34
N LEU A 91 1.72 -1.14 5.71
CA LEU A 91 2.44 -2.40 5.59
C LEU A 91 1.84 -3.50 6.48
N ALA A 92 1.54 -3.19 7.74
CA ALA A 92 0.91 -4.13 8.66
C ALA A 92 -0.45 -4.62 8.12
N PHE A 93 -1.23 -3.70 7.56
CA PHE A 93 -2.51 -4.02 6.93
C PHE A 93 -2.35 -4.89 5.68
N ALA A 94 -1.38 -4.57 4.81
CA ALA A 94 -1.08 -5.38 3.62
C ALA A 94 -0.61 -6.80 3.98
N LEU A 95 0.21 -6.95 5.03
CA LEU A 95 0.63 -8.26 5.55
C LEU A 95 -0.54 -9.06 6.11
N TYR A 96 -1.47 -8.42 6.79
CA TYR A 96 -2.69 -9.06 7.28
C TYR A 96 -3.54 -9.61 6.13
N LEU A 97 -3.73 -8.83 5.05
CA LEU A 97 -4.45 -9.29 3.86
C LEU A 97 -3.73 -10.44 3.15
N THR A 98 -2.41 -10.36 3.03
CA THR A 98 -1.60 -11.44 2.45
C THR A 98 -1.70 -12.73 3.28
N TYR A 99 -1.78 -12.62 4.60
CA TYR A 99 -2.04 -13.76 5.47
C TYR A 99 -3.41 -14.40 5.18
N ILE A 100 -4.45 -13.60 4.97
CA ILE A 100 -5.79 -14.09 4.61
C ILE A 100 -5.74 -14.80 3.24
N GLU A 101 -5.09 -14.22 2.24
CA GLU A 101 -4.90 -14.85 0.93
C GLU A 101 -4.26 -16.25 1.06
N ALA A 102 -3.19 -16.34 1.84
CA ALA A 102 -2.42 -17.58 2.00
C ALA A 102 -3.13 -18.66 2.81
N ARG A 103 -3.89 -18.28 3.84
CA ARG A 103 -4.42 -19.22 4.83
C ARG A 103 -5.92 -19.46 4.73
N VAL A 104 -6.67 -18.50 4.22
CA VAL A 104 -8.14 -18.57 4.18
C VAL A 104 -8.62 -18.81 2.75
N LEU A 105 -8.12 -18.04 1.79
CA LEU A 105 -8.55 -18.13 0.39
C LEU A 105 -7.81 -19.21 -0.39
N GLY A 106 -6.54 -19.50 -0.04
CA GLY A 106 -5.69 -20.45 -0.73
C GLY A 106 -5.32 -20.04 -2.16
N VAL A 107 -5.59 -18.80 -2.54
CA VAL A 107 -5.27 -18.20 -3.84
C VAL A 107 -4.56 -16.86 -3.63
N TRP A 108 -3.70 -16.50 -4.56
CA TRP A 108 -2.88 -15.30 -4.49
C TRP A 108 -3.38 -14.23 -5.46
N CYS A 109 -3.32 -12.99 -5.05
CA CYS A 109 -3.59 -11.84 -5.90
C CYS A 109 -2.29 -11.13 -6.27
N ILE A 110 -1.94 -11.11 -7.57
CA ILE A 110 -0.72 -10.45 -8.03
C ILE A 110 -0.74 -8.94 -7.75
N LEU A 111 -1.90 -8.31 -7.82
CA LEU A 111 -2.06 -6.88 -7.50
C LEU A 111 -1.83 -6.61 -6.01
N CYS A 112 -2.31 -7.51 -5.12
CA CYS A 112 -2.10 -7.40 -3.68
C CYS A 112 -0.62 -7.60 -3.33
N LEU A 113 0.06 -8.57 -3.94
CA LEU A 113 1.50 -8.78 -3.77
C LEU A 113 2.32 -7.59 -4.27
N THR A 114 1.94 -7.02 -5.42
CA THR A 114 2.59 -5.82 -5.95
C THR A 114 2.41 -4.64 -4.99
N SER A 115 1.20 -4.43 -4.46
CA SER A 115 0.92 -3.39 -3.46
C SER A 115 1.73 -3.62 -2.17
N LEU A 116 1.85 -4.89 -1.72
CA LEU A 116 2.68 -5.24 -0.56
C LEU A 116 4.15 -4.83 -0.76
N VAL A 117 4.74 -5.12 -1.92
CA VAL A 117 6.12 -4.72 -2.23
C VAL A 117 6.28 -3.21 -2.28
N LEU A 118 5.32 -2.49 -2.88
CA LEU A 118 5.33 -1.03 -2.95
C LEU A 118 5.27 -0.39 -1.55
N ILE A 119 4.36 -0.85 -0.70
CA ILE A 119 4.23 -0.28 0.66
C ILE A 119 5.41 -0.67 1.55
N ALA A 120 5.96 -1.89 1.41
CA ALA A 120 7.16 -2.31 2.13
C ALA A 120 8.37 -1.45 1.77
N THR A 121 8.59 -1.21 0.47
CA THR A 121 9.67 -0.31 -0.01
C THR A 121 9.45 1.11 0.49
N THR A 122 8.22 1.61 0.46
CA THR A 122 7.86 2.93 0.99
C THR A 122 8.14 3.03 2.49
N ALA A 123 7.80 2.01 3.28
CA ALA A 123 8.06 1.97 4.71
C ALA A 123 9.57 1.98 5.02
N VAL A 124 10.37 1.20 4.31
CA VAL A 124 11.83 1.18 4.46
C VAL A 124 12.44 2.54 4.12
N LEU A 125 12.06 3.15 2.99
CA LEU A 125 12.54 4.48 2.61
C LEU A 125 12.13 5.55 3.62
N SER A 126 10.91 5.50 4.13
CA SER A 126 10.42 6.42 5.15
C SER A 126 11.18 6.27 6.47
N ALA A 127 11.50 5.05 6.87
CA ALA A 127 12.34 4.77 8.04
C ALA A 127 13.75 5.36 7.89
N VAL A 128 14.38 5.20 6.72
CA VAL A 128 15.71 5.77 6.44
C VAL A 128 15.69 7.31 6.46
N ILE A 129 14.64 7.92 5.88
CA ILE A 129 14.48 9.37 5.87
C ILE A 129 14.28 9.90 7.31
N TRP A 130 13.42 9.23 8.08
CA TRP A 130 13.16 9.56 9.47
C TRP A 130 14.45 9.48 10.31
N TRP A 131 15.19 8.37 10.24
CA TRP A 131 16.42 8.18 11.00
C TRP A 131 17.51 9.20 10.64
N LYS A 132 17.72 9.47 9.33
CA LYS A 132 18.71 10.47 8.92
C LYS A 132 18.38 11.87 9.45
N ARG A 133 17.10 12.23 9.46
CA ARG A 133 16.65 13.54 9.91
C ARG A 133 16.77 13.69 11.43
N ASP A 134 16.43 12.65 12.18
CA ASP A 134 16.59 12.59 13.63
C ASP A 134 18.05 12.76 14.04
N ARG A 135 18.97 12.08 13.37
CA ARG A 135 20.41 12.22 13.57
C ARG A 135 20.93 13.64 13.36
N ILE A 136 20.50 14.33 12.31
CA ILE A 136 20.94 15.69 11.99
C ILE A 136 20.44 16.68 13.03
N GLN A 137 19.26 16.48 13.61
CA GLN A 137 18.75 17.33 14.68
C GLN A 137 19.55 17.18 15.96
N TYR A 138 19.87 15.97 16.36
CA TYR A 138 20.66 15.69 17.56
C TYR A 138 22.06 16.36 17.50
N THR A 139 22.67 16.42 16.33
CA THR A 139 24.01 17.04 16.13
C THR A 139 23.96 18.58 16.13
N ASN A 140 22.79 19.20 15.89
CA ASN A 140 22.65 20.66 15.89
C ASN A 140 22.25 21.23 17.26
N ASP A 141 21.82 20.37 18.20
CA ASP A 141 21.41 20.76 19.55
C ASP A 141 22.56 20.63 20.58
N GLU A 142 23.75 20.13 20.17
CA GLU A 142 25.01 20.12 20.93
C GLU A 142 25.93 21.31 20.57
#